data_5182cf4827b88c2b3e23550ad87a493b
#
_entry.id   5182cf4827b88c2b3e23550ad87a493b
#
_cell.length_a   1.000
_cell.length_b   1.000
_cell.length_c   1.000
_cell.angle_alpha   90.00
_cell.angle_beta   90.00
_cell.angle_gamma   90.00
#
_symmetry.space_group_name_H-M   'P 1'
#
loop_
_entity.id
_entity.type
_entity.pdbx_description
1 polymer ?
#
loop_
_entity_poly.entity_id
_entity_poly.type
_entity_poly.pdbx_seq_one_letter_code
_entity_poly.pdbx_strand_id
1 'polypeptide(L)'
;LAAQLYGEMKTFFPNNAVEYFVSYYDYYTPEAYVPRSDTYIEKEASINEQIDRMRHSATRSLLERDDVIIVASVSCIYGLGSVESYSKMTLGIKKNHEHNREQIIKTLVDLQYKRNDQNFHRGTFRVRGDNLEIFPSHLEDRAWRLSLFGNKIESIVEFDPLTGSKTNDLNLIKLYANSHYI
;
A
#
# COMPACT_ATOMS: atom_id res chain seq x y z
N LEU A 1 -21.47 -11.63 4.51
CA LEU A 1 -20.94 -12.73 5.34
C LEU A 1 -19.43 -12.58 5.58
N ALA A 2 -18.62 -12.36 4.53
CA ALA A 2 -17.18 -12.18 4.67
C ALA A 2 -16.82 -10.97 5.54
N ALA A 3 -17.49 -9.85 5.32
CA ALA A 3 -17.25 -8.63 6.12
C ALA A 3 -17.59 -8.84 7.60
N GLN A 4 -18.67 -9.56 7.90
CA GLN A 4 -19.03 -9.90 9.27
C GLN A 4 -17.96 -10.79 9.91
N LEU A 5 -17.53 -11.83 9.22
CA LEU A 5 -16.50 -12.73 9.71
C LEU A 5 -15.17 -12.01 9.93
N TYR A 6 -14.81 -11.10 9.03
CA TYR A 6 -13.63 -10.24 9.20
C TYR A 6 -13.70 -9.42 10.49
N GLY A 7 -14.82 -8.77 10.74
CA GLY A 7 -15.04 -7.99 11.97
C GLY A 7 -14.94 -8.86 13.23
N GLU A 8 -15.54 -10.04 13.21
CA GLU A 8 -15.47 -10.99 14.33
C GLU A 8 -14.04 -11.46 14.59
N MET A 9 -13.29 -11.81 13.55
CA MET A 9 -11.90 -12.25 13.68
C MET A 9 -11.00 -11.16 14.23
N LYS A 10 -11.20 -9.90 13.82
CA LYS A 10 -10.48 -8.75 14.41
C LYS A 10 -10.75 -8.60 15.89
N THR A 11 -11.96 -8.86 16.33
CA THR A 11 -12.35 -8.79 17.74
C THR A 11 -11.74 -9.93 18.54
N PHE A 12 -11.75 -11.15 18.00
CA PHE A 12 -11.22 -12.32 18.68
C PHE A 12 -9.68 -12.36 18.70
N PHE A 13 -9.04 -11.82 17.67
CA PHE A 13 -7.59 -11.86 17.52
C PHE A 13 -7.02 -10.45 17.33
N PRO A 14 -7.07 -9.59 18.37
CA PRO A 14 -6.67 -8.19 18.24
C PRO A 14 -5.19 -7.96 17.97
N ASN A 15 -4.34 -8.93 18.28
CA ASN A 15 -2.89 -8.84 18.08
C ASN A 15 -2.40 -9.52 16.80
N ASN A 16 -3.28 -10.23 16.10
CA ASN A 16 -2.96 -10.86 14.83
C ASN A 16 -3.20 -9.91 13.66
N ALA A 17 -2.51 -10.17 12.56
CA ALA A 17 -2.83 -9.52 11.29
C ALA A 17 -4.07 -10.16 10.68
N VAL A 18 -5.23 -9.61 10.95
CA VAL A 18 -6.49 -10.03 10.34
C VAL A 18 -6.72 -9.22 9.09
N GLU A 19 -6.75 -9.86 7.95
CA GLU A 19 -6.80 -9.23 6.64
C GLU A 19 -8.02 -9.66 5.85
N TYR A 20 -8.46 -8.79 4.94
CA TYR A 20 -9.65 -8.98 4.14
C TYR A 20 -9.29 -9.05 2.66
N PHE A 21 -9.68 -10.14 1.99
CA PHE A 21 -9.33 -10.36 0.60
C PHE A 21 -10.55 -10.82 -0.19
N VAL A 22 -11.25 -9.88 -0.80
CA VAL A 22 -12.45 -10.14 -1.60
C VAL A 22 -12.27 -9.64 -3.02
N SER A 23 -13.10 -10.10 -3.94
CA SER A 23 -13.07 -9.62 -5.32
C SER A 23 -13.68 -8.22 -5.42
N TYR A 24 -13.34 -7.49 -6.49
CA TYR A 24 -13.93 -6.18 -6.77
C TYR A 24 -15.45 -6.25 -7.03
N TYR A 25 -15.98 -7.44 -7.27
CA TYR A 25 -17.40 -7.68 -7.49
C TYR A 25 -18.17 -7.95 -6.19
N ASP A 26 -17.48 -8.27 -5.11
CA ASP A 26 -18.09 -8.54 -3.81
C ASP A 26 -18.28 -7.23 -3.04
N TYR A 27 -19.23 -6.42 -3.47
CA TYR A 27 -19.49 -5.10 -2.92
C TYR A 27 -19.97 -5.16 -1.48
N TYR A 28 -19.05 -5.14 -0.53
CA TYR A 28 -19.47 -4.98 0.85
C TYR A 28 -18.49 -4.16 1.67
N THR A 29 -18.46 -2.86 1.39
CA THR A 29 -17.95 -1.85 2.31
C THR A 29 -19.09 -0.88 2.61
N PRO A 30 -19.22 -0.46 3.86
CA PRO A 30 -20.46 0.21 4.28
C PRO A 30 -20.68 1.60 3.72
N GLU A 31 -19.69 2.42 3.44
CA GLU A 31 -19.93 3.80 3.01
C GLU A 31 -18.78 4.43 2.24
N ALA A 32 -19.14 5.33 1.31
CA ALA A 32 -18.21 6.07 0.45
C ALA A 32 -17.78 7.41 1.08
N TYR A 33 -17.54 7.43 2.38
CA TYR A 33 -17.11 8.62 3.10
C TYR A 33 -15.62 8.57 3.42
N VAL A 34 -14.91 9.66 3.13
CA VAL A 34 -13.52 9.84 3.48
C VAL A 34 -13.41 10.84 4.63
N PRO A 35 -13.29 10.39 5.90
CA PRO A 35 -13.33 11.26 7.07
C PRO A 35 -12.27 12.35 7.09
N ARG A 36 -11.08 12.05 6.55
CA ARG A 36 -9.95 12.97 6.57
C ARG A 36 -10.13 14.18 5.66
N SER A 37 -10.82 14.01 4.56
CA SER A 37 -11.11 15.10 3.61
C SER A 37 -12.51 15.66 3.76
N ASP A 38 -13.31 15.08 4.65
CA ASP A 38 -14.73 15.39 4.83
C ASP A 38 -15.49 15.38 3.49
N THR A 39 -15.19 14.37 2.67
CA THR A 39 -15.70 14.27 1.30
C THR A 39 -16.38 12.92 1.09
N TYR A 40 -17.56 12.97 0.47
CA TYR A 40 -18.21 11.78 -0.07
C TYR A 40 -17.75 11.57 -1.51
N ILE A 41 -17.23 10.39 -1.79
CA ILE A 41 -16.85 9.96 -3.14
C ILE A 41 -17.98 9.09 -3.70
N GLU A 42 -18.03 8.93 -5.00
CA GLU A 42 -18.94 7.97 -5.60
C GLU A 42 -18.72 6.59 -5.01
N LYS A 43 -19.81 5.97 -4.59
CA LYS A 43 -19.78 4.73 -3.79
C LYS A 43 -18.95 3.61 -4.42
N GLU A 44 -19.09 3.40 -5.72
CA GLU A 44 -18.37 2.35 -6.44
C GLU A 44 -16.86 2.59 -6.47
N ALA A 45 -16.43 3.80 -6.77
CA ALA A 45 -15.02 4.16 -6.80
C ALA A 45 -14.37 4.01 -5.42
N SER A 46 -15.07 4.46 -4.37
CA SER A 46 -14.58 4.34 -2.99
C SER A 46 -14.48 2.87 -2.54
N ILE A 47 -15.45 2.04 -2.89
CA ILE A 47 -15.45 0.61 -2.57
C ILE A 47 -14.27 -0.09 -3.25
N ASN A 48 -14.06 0.17 -4.54
CA ASN A 48 -12.96 -0.43 -5.30
C ASN A 48 -11.59 -0.01 -4.75
N GLU A 49 -11.42 1.24 -4.37
CA GLU A 49 -10.19 1.73 -3.74
C GLU A 49 -9.92 1.04 -2.41
N GLN A 50 -10.92 0.88 -1.56
CA GLN A 50 -10.76 0.18 -0.29
C GLN A 50 -10.45 -1.29 -0.47
N ILE A 51 -11.16 -1.97 -1.35
CA ILE A 51 -10.94 -3.39 -1.65
C ILE A 51 -9.52 -3.58 -2.17
N ASP A 52 -9.08 -2.75 -3.09
CA ASP A 52 -7.73 -2.81 -3.66
C ASP A 52 -6.66 -2.63 -2.57
N ARG A 53 -6.80 -1.62 -1.72
CA ARG A 53 -5.89 -1.38 -0.60
C ARG A 53 -5.85 -2.57 0.36
N MET A 54 -7.00 -3.12 0.71
CA MET A 54 -7.08 -4.25 1.63
C MET A 54 -6.47 -5.51 1.03
N ARG A 55 -6.60 -5.72 -0.29
CA ARG A 55 -5.96 -6.83 -1.00
C ARG A 55 -4.43 -6.70 -0.95
N HIS A 56 -3.89 -5.50 -1.16
CA HIS A 56 -2.45 -5.24 -1.05
C HIS A 56 -1.94 -5.43 0.38
N SER A 57 -2.70 -4.96 1.36
CA SER A 57 -2.39 -5.18 2.77
C SER A 57 -2.35 -6.67 3.12
N ALA A 58 -3.32 -7.44 2.67
CA ALA A 58 -3.40 -8.88 2.90
C ALA A 58 -2.19 -9.61 2.30
N THR A 59 -1.86 -9.34 1.06
CA THR A 59 -0.72 -9.95 0.37
C THR A 59 0.60 -9.62 1.08
N ARG A 60 0.77 -8.36 1.47
CA ARG A 60 1.94 -7.91 2.21
C ARG A 60 2.08 -8.64 3.55
N SER A 61 1.00 -8.74 4.31
CA SER A 61 1.00 -9.44 5.60
C SER A 61 1.38 -10.91 5.44
N LEU A 62 0.86 -11.59 4.44
CA LEU A 62 1.20 -12.99 4.15
C LEU A 62 2.68 -13.18 3.85
N LEU A 63 3.32 -12.22 3.20
CA LEU A 63 4.74 -12.29 2.86
C LEU A 63 5.67 -11.88 4.00
N GLU A 64 5.19 -11.10 4.96
CA GLU A 64 6.02 -10.50 6.01
C GLU A 64 5.76 -11.02 7.42
N ARG A 65 4.61 -11.65 7.67
CA ARG A 65 4.19 -12.05 9.02
C ARG A 65 3.75 -13.51 9.05
N ASP A 66 3.87 -14.12 10.23
CA ASP A 66 3.47 -15.51 10.48
C ASP A 66 2.13 -15.62 11.24
N ASP A 67 1.61 -14.49 11.74
CA ASP A 67 0.40 -14.43 12.56
C ASP A 67 -0.82 -13.92 11.79
N VAL A 68 -0.94 -14.28 10.53
CA VAL A 68 -1.94 -13.74 9.61
C VAL A 68 -3.19 -14.62 9.55
N ILE A 69 -4.35 -13.98 9.61
CA ILE A 69 -5.66 -14.58 9.34
C ILE A 69 -6.26 -13.86 8.15
N ILE A 70 -6.55 -14.62 7.09
CA ILE A 70 -7.19 -14.07 5.89
C ILE A 70 -8.65 -14.47 5.85
N VAL A 71 -9.53 -13.48 5.73
CA VAL A 71 -10.94 -13.68 5.42
C VAL A 71 -11.13 -13.33 3.94
N ALA A 72 -11.47 -14.29 3.14
CA ALA A 72 -11.55 -14.15 1.68
C ALA A 72 -12.87 -14.68 1.12
N SER A 73 -13.29 -14.14 -0.01
CA SER A 73 -14.37 -14.72 -0.80
C SER A 73 -13.81 -15.78 -1.76
N VAL A 74 -14.63 -16.78 -2.07
CA VAL A 74 -14.22 -17.87 -2.96
C VAL A 74 -13.89 -17.40 -4.37
N SER A 75 -14.50 -16.30 -4.81
CA SER A 75 -14.25 -15.71 -6.12
C SER A 75 -12.81 -15.18 -6.28
N CYS A 76 -12.10 -15.00 -5.17
CA CYS A 76 -10.72 -14.47 -5.20
C CYS A 76 -9.67 -15.49 -5.60
N ILE A 77 -10.01 -16.77 -5.71
CA ILE A 77 -9.05 -17.80 -6.12
C ILE A 77 -8.71 -17.73 -7.61
N TYR A 78 -9.45 -16.97 -8.37
CA TYR A 78 -9.27 -16.84 -9.82
C TYR A 78 -8.58 -15.52 -10.18
N GLY A 79 -7.78 -15.53 -11.24
CA GLY A 79 -7.23 -14.34 -11.87
C GLY A 79 -6.06 -13.69 -11.13
N LEU A 80 -5.47 -14.36 -10.15
CA LEU A 80 -4.26 -13.89 -9.49
C LEU A 80 -3.01 -14.34 -10.25
N GLY A 81 -2.01 -13.48 -10.27
CA GLY A 81 -0.70 -13.82 -10.78
C GLY A 81 0.05 -14.80 -9.87
N SER A 82 1.21 -15.25 -10.33
CA SER A 82 2.06 -16.16 -9.57
C SER A 82 2.58 -15.48 -8.29
N VAL A 83 2.46 -16.18 -7.17
CA VAL A 83 3.03 -15.74 -5.88
C VAL A 83 4.55 -15.55 -5.99
N GLU A 84 5.22 -16.41 -6.75
CA GLU A 84 6.66 -16.30 -6.96
C GLU A 84 7.04 -15.03 -7.71
N SER A 85 6.31 -14.70 -8.76
CA SER A 85 6.53 -13.47 -9.53
C SER A 85 6.28 -12.24 -8.66
N TYR A 86 5.18 -12.23 -7.91
CA TYR A 86 4.83 -11.12 -7.03
C TYR A 86 5.86 -10.92 -5.93
N SER A 87 6.33 -11.98 -5.28
CA SER A 87 7.30 -11.89 -4.19
C SER A 87 8.69 -11.47 -4.65
N LYS A 88 9.05 -11.73 -5.90
CA LYS A 88 10.33 -11.29 -6.50
C LYS A 88 10.32 -9.84 -6.92
N MET A 89 9.16 -9.28 -7.22
CA MET A 89 8.98 -7.88 -7.62
C MET A 89 8.88 -7.00 -6.38
N THR A 90 10.02 -6.71 -5.77
CA THR A 90 10.10 -5.93 -4.55
C THR A 90 11.13 -4.81 -4.65
N LEU A 91 10.89 -3.75 -3.89
CA LEU A 91 11.85 -2.66 -3.68
C LEU A 91 12.10 -2.53 -2.18
N GLY A 92 13.32 -2.81 -1.75
CA GLY A 92 13.76 -2.58 -0.38
C GLY A 92 14.72 -1.40 -0.32
N ILE A 93 14.45 -0.44 0.56
CA ILE A 93 15.30 0.74 0.76
C ILE A 93 15.60 0.89 2.23
N LYS A 94 16.88 1.04 2.55
CA LYS A 94 17.38 1.13 3.91
C LYS A 94 18.03 2.50 4.14
N LYS A 95 17.71 3.12 5.26
CA LYS A 95 18.33 4.39 5.67
C LYS A 95 19.85 4.24 5.77
N ASN A 96 20.58 5.24 5.36
CA ASN A 96 22.03 5.33 5.33
C ASN A 96 22.73 4.42 4.30
N HIS A 97 21.96 3.70 3.49
CA HIS A 97 22.50 2.90 2.39
C HIS A 97 22.56 3.73 1.11
N GLU A 98 23.42 3.29 0.19
CA GLU A 98 23.49 3.88 -1.13
C GLU A 98 22.43 3.28 -2.04
N HIS A 99 21.67 4.16 -2.70
CA HIS A 99 20.69 3.80 -3.71
C HIS A 99 20.70 4.85 -4.80
N ASN A 100 20.85 4.43 -6.04
CA ASN A 100 20.76 5.34 -7.17
C ASN A 100 19.30 5.76 -7.36
N ARG A 101 19.04 7.07 -7.36
CA ARG A 101 17.69 7.63 -7.52
C ARG A 101 17.01 7.14 -8.79
N GLU A 102 17.71 7.13 -9.91
CA GLU A 102 17.15 6.68 -11.19
C GLU A 102 16.78 5.19 -11.16
N GLN A 103 17.56 4.38 -10.47
CA GLN A 103 17.24 2.97 -10.28
C GLN A 103 16.01 2.78 -9.39
N ILE A 104 15.85 3.59 -8.35
CA ILE A 104 14.65 3.57 -7.50
C ILE A 104 13.42 3.90 -8.35
N ILE A 105 13.48 4.95 -9.15
CA ILE A 105 12.38 5.38 -10.03
C ILE A 105 12.06 4.28 -11.04
N LYS A 106 13.05 3.68 -11.66
CA LYS A 106 12.86 2.58 -12.60
C LYS A 106 12.16 1.40 -11.94
N THR A 107 12.61 1.02 -10.75
CA THR A 107 12.00 -0.07 -9.99
C THR A 107 10.55 0.24 -9.62
N LEU A 108 10.24 1.47 -9.22
CA LEU A 108 8.87 1.90 -8.94
C LEU A 108 7.97 1.75 -10.18
N VAL A 109 8.46 2.13 -11.34
CA VAL A 109 7.72 1.95 -12.60
C VAL A 109 7.53 0.47 -12.92
N ASP A 110 8.54 -0.35 -12.72
CA ASP A 110 8.46 -1.81 -12.91
C ASP A 110 7.46 -2.44 -11.93
N LEU A 111 7.33 -1.89 -10.71
CA LEU A 111 6.32 -2.28 -9.73
C LEU A 111 4.93 -1.71 -10.03
N GLN A 112 4.78 -1.03 -11.17
CA GLN A 112 3.54 -0.42 -11.63
C GLN A 112 3.05 0.77 -10.80
N TYR A 113 3.94 1.43 -10.07
CA TYR A 113 3.68 2.75 -9.52
C TYR A 113 3.77 3.79 -10.62
N LYS A 114 2.90 4.79 -10.58
CA LYS A 114 2.85 5.86 -11.58
C LYS A 114 3.39 7.15 -11.00
N ARG A 115 4.21 7.85 -11.76
CA ARG A 115 4.64 9.19 -11.37
C ARG A 115 3.50 10.20 -11.56
N ASN A 116 3.20 10.93 -10.52
CA ASN A 116 2.25 12.03 -10.58
C ASN A 116 2.66 13.11 -9.59
N ASP A 117 3.32 14.14 -10.09
CA ASP A 117 3.84 15.22 -9.27
C ASP A 117 2.75 16.21 -8.83
N GLN A 118 1.59 16.21 -9.47
CA GLN A 118 0.49 17.13 -9.21
C GLN A 118 -0.62 16.52 -8.34
N ASN A 119 -1.00 15.28 -8.62
CA ASN A 119 -2.04 14.58 -7.89
C ASN A 119 -1.46 13.34 -7.21
N PHE A 120 -1.05 13.51 -5.96
CA PHE A 120 -0.43 12.45 -5.17
C PHE A 120 -1.49 11.62 -4.46
N HIS A 121 -1.64 10.38 -4.88
CA HIS A 121 -2.61 9.45 -4.34
C HIS A 121 -2.01 8.03 -4.23
N ARG A 122 -2.73 7.13 -3.61
CA ARG A 122 -2.30 5.75 -3.42
C ARG A 122 -1.88 5.11 -4.76
N GLY A 123 -0.72 4.48 -4.77
CA GLY A 123 -0.16 3.85 -5.97
C GLY A 123 0.64 4.79 -6.87
N THR A 124 0.91 6.01 -6.43
CA THR A 124 1.74 6.96 -7.15
C THR A 124 3.00 7.32 -6.40
N PHE A 125 3.96 7.88 -7.10
CA PHE A 125 5.12 8.54 -6.52
C PHE A 125 5.32 9.92 -7.16
N ARG A 126 6.02 10.78 -6.46
CA ARG A 126 6.38 12.11 -6.98
C ARG A 126 7.80 12.49 -6.58
N VAL A 127 8.38 13.41 -7.34
CA VAL A 127 9.73 13.91 -7.11
C VAL A 127 9.65 15.39 -6.81
N ARG A 128 10.23 15.81 -5.68
CA ARG A 128 10.33 17.21 -5.26
C ARG A 128 11.75 17.50 -4.80
N GLY A 129 12.57 18.07 -5.70
CA GLY A 129 13.97 18.33 -5.41
C GLY A 129 14.72 17.05 -5.09
N ASP A 130 15.33 16.99 -3.91
CA ASP A 130 16.06 15.81 -3.43
C ASP A 130 15.17 14.79 -2.74
N ASN A 131 13.86 15.02 -2.71
CA ASN A 131 12.88 14.13 -2.08
C ASN A 131 12.14 13.31 -3.11
N LEU A 132 12.03 12.03 -2.83
CA LEU A 132 11.18 11.10 -3.54
C LEU A 132 10.08 10.65 -2.59
N GLU A 133 8.83 10.94 -2.95
CA GLU A 133 7.68 10.59 -2.12
C GLU A 133 6.86 9.49 -2.79
N ILE A 134 6.48 8.49 -2.01
CA ILE A 134 5.76 7.30 -2.47
C ILE A 134 4.50 7.14 -1.62
N PHE A 135 3.36 6.94 -2.27
CA PHE A 135 2.12 6.58 -1.57
C PHE A 135 1.87 5.08 -1.74
N PRO A 136 2.24 4.27 -0.73
CA PRO A 136 2.15 2.82 -0.85
C PRO A 136 0.74 2.32 -1.07
N SER A 137 0.59 1.28 -1.88
CA SER A 137 -0.71 0.72 -2.26
C SER A 137 -1.48 0.07 -1.09
N HIS A 138 -0.79 -0.30 -0.02
CA HIS A 138 -1.39 -0.92 1.17
C HIS A 138 -1.80 0.07 2.26
N LEU A 139 -1.44 1.36 2.12
CA LEU A 139 -1.75 2.39 3.10
C LEU A 139 -2.89 3.29 2.62
N GLU A 140 -3.73 3.70 3.55
CA GLU A 140 -4.88 4.55 3.25
C GLU A 140 -4.53 6.04 3.35
N ASP A 141 -3.78 6.40 4.39
CA ASP A 141 -3.60 7.79 4.81
C ASP A 141 -2.17 8.12 5.25
N ARG A 142 -1.23 7.35 4.79
CA ARG A 142 0.20 7.57 5.05
C ARG A 142 1.00 7.38 3.78
N ALA A 143 2.03 8.20 3.63
CA ALA A 143 2.97 8.13 2.53
C ALA A 143 4.40 8.15 3.07
N TRP A 144 5.35 7.81 2.25
CA TRP A 144 6.76 7.74 2.61
C TRP A 144 7.58 8.74 1.80
N ARG A 145 8.47 9.44 2.49
CA ARG A 145 9.41 10.39 1.88
C ARG A 145 10.82 9.88 2.06
N LEU A 146 11.53 9.74 0.95
CA LEU A 146 12.94 9.45 0.92
C LEU A 146 13.68 10.76 0.64
N SER A 147 14.60 11.14 1.51
CA SER A 147 15.49 12.29 1.29
C SER A 147 16.86 11.76 0.89
N LEU A 148 17.33 12.17 -0.29
CA LEU A 148 18.57 11.70 -0.85
C LEU A 148 19.62 12.82 -0.84
N PHE A 149 20.84 12.47 -0.48
CA PHE A 149 22.01 13.29 -0.71
C PHE A 149 22.95 12.53 -1.65
N GLY A 150 22.99 12.95 -2.91
CA GLY A 150 23.59 12.13 -3.96
C GLY A 150 22.87 10.79 -4.07
N ASN A 151 23.61 9.70 -3.90
CA ASN A 151 23.07 8.34 -3.93
C ASN A 151 22.83 7.75 -2.53
N LYS A 152 22.91 8.57 -1.48
CA LYS A 152 22.70 8.11 -0.11
C LYS A 152 21.32 8.49 0.39
N ILE A 153 20.64 7.55 1.00
CA ILE A 153 19.35 7.76 1.66
C ILE A 153 19.62 8.36 3.04
N GLU A 154 19.44 9.67 3.19
CA GLU A 154 19.67 10.36 4.46
C GLU A 154 18.55 10.11 5.47
N SER A 155 17.31 10.06 4.99
CA SER A 155 16.16 9.84 5.86
C SER A 155 15.02 9.15 5.11
N ILE A 156 14.22 8.41 5.87
CA ILE A 156 12.96 7.86 5.44
C ILE A 156 11.92 8.28 6.47
N VAL A 157 10.89 9.00 6.02
CA VAL A 157 9.86 9.57 6.88
C VAL A 157 8.50 9.10 6.41
N GLU A 158 7.68 8.63 7.34
CA GLU A 158 6.26 8.45 7.12
C GLU A 158 5.53 9.75 7.45
N PHE A 159 4.62 10.16 6.61
CA PHE A 159 3.92 11.43 6.76
C PHE A 159 2.46 11.33 6.33
N ASP A 160 1.69 12.31 6.79
CA ASP A 160 0.31 12.48 6.37
C ASP A 160 0.27 13.21 5.03
N PRO A 161 -0.21 12.60 3.94
CA PRO A 161 -0.20 13.23 2.62
C PRO A 161 -1.15 14.42 2.49
N LEU A 162 -2.15 14.56 3.36
CA LEU A 162 -3.07 15.70 3.36
C LEU A 162 -2.45 16.94 4.01
N THR A 163 -1.77 16.76 5.12
CA THR A 163 -1.20 17.86 5.90
C THR A 163 0.29 18.08 5.67
N GLY A 164 0.99 17.06 5.16
CA GLY A 164 2.43 17.04 5.04
C GLY A 164 3.15 16.76 6.37
N SER A 165 2.43 16.56 7.46
CA SER A 165 3.01 16.38 8.78
C SER A 165 3.67 15.03 8.93
N LYS A 166 4.90 15.03 9.44
CA LYS A 166 5.63 13.81 9.77
C LYS A 166 4.90 13.04 10.87
N THR A 167 4.73 11.75 10.67
CA THR A 167 4.13 10.85 11.65
C THR A 167 5.14 9.91 12.28
N ASN A 168 6.18 9.52 11.54
CA ASN A 168 7.17 8.57 12.03
C ASN A 168 8.48 8.66 11.25
N ASP A 169 9.58 8.28 11.90
CA ASP A 169 10.87 8.03 11.25
C ASP A 169 11.01 6.53 10.99
N LEU A 170 11.44 6.16 9.78
CA LEU A 170 11.63 4.78 9.39
C LEU A 170 13.09 4.50 9.07
N ASN A 171 13.54 3.29 9.35
CA ASN A 171 14.89 2.83 9.00
C ASN A 171 14.91 2.02 7.70
N LEU A 172 13.78 1.46 7.34
CA LEU A 172 13.64 0.54 6.22
C LEU A 172 12.24 0.65 5.67
N ILE A 173 12.11 0.64 4.36
CA ILE A 173 10.83 0.41 3.68
C ILE A 173 10.96 -0.75 2.70
N LYS A 174 9.86 -1.43 2.46
CA LYS A 174 9.76 -2.46 1.46
C LYS A 174 8.43 -2.32 0.72
N LEU A 175 8.50 -2.32 -0.60
CA LEU A 175 7.35 -2.23 -1.48
C LEU A 175 7.23 -3.47 -2.34
N TYR A 176 6.01 -3.87 -2.60
CA TYR A 176 5.64 -4.92 -3.54
C TYR A 176 4.95 -4.29 -4.75
N ALA A 177 4.65 -5.10 -5.76
CA ALA A 177 3.99 -4.62 -6.95
C ALA A 177 2.63 -3.96 -6.64
N ASN A 178 2.33 -2.89 -7.35
CA ASN A 178 1.06 -2.15 -7.23
C ASN A 178 -0.10 -2.84 -7.97
N SER A 179 0.10 -4.07 -8.44
CA SER A 179 -0.93 -4.90 -9.08
C SER A 179 -0.70 -6.36 -8.72
N HIS A 180 -1.80 -7.09 -8.51
CA HIS A 180 -1.80 -8.54 -8.35
C HIS A 180 -1.82 -9.27 -9.70
N TYR A 181 -2.04 -8.54 -10.78
CA TYR A 181 -2.08 -9.05 -12.14
C TYR A 181 -0.77 -8.69 -12.85
N ILE A 182 0.11 -9.67 -12.98
CA ILE A 182 1.44 -9.52 -13.58
C ILE A 182 1.53 -10.41 -14.81
#